data_230363c70e378cbbbf1041bbe8b00f8e
#
_entry.id   230363c70e378cbbbf1041bbe8b00f8e
#
_cell.length_a   1.000
_cell.length_b   1.000
_cell.length_c   1.000
_cell.angle_alpha   90.00
_cell.angle_beta   90.00
_cell.angle_gamma   90.00
#
_symmetry.space_group_name_H-M   'P 1'
#
loop_
_entity.id
_entity.type
_entity.pdbx_description
1 polymer ?
#
loop_
_entity_poly.entity_id
_entity_poly.type
_entity_poly.pdbx_seq_one_letter_code
_entity_poly.pdbx_strand_id
1 'polypeptide(L)'
;MSTMSNVGNVDDNRGKAGEEERRDALIGQLYFLGQIASTETALFQQAAAAKYGLGITDMKGLSALIQEGAMTAGQLAQRLSLTTGAVTSVIDRLERRRFVRREPDPGDRRKVIVSVNQETIAAGDAGGNVYLSIGAAFNALYDSYTTEQLEFLARYLQASVELTRSEIAKLARTDKVDAE
;
A
#
# COMPACT_ATOMS: atom_id res chain seq x y z
N MET A 1 -15.34 -45.00 49.03
CA MET A 1 -14.34 -43.92 49.01
C MET A 1 -13.89 -43.66 47.56
N SER A 2 -13.84 -42.47 47.20
CA SER A 2 -13.21 -41.93 45.99
C SER A 2 -14.10 -41.84 44.74
N THR A 3 -14.87 -40.77 44.63
CA THR A 3 -15.36 -40.17 43.39
C THR A 3 -15.17 -38.67 43.46
N MET A 4 -13.93 -38.24 43.26
CA MET A 4 -13.60 -36.82 43.05
C MET A 4 -12.41 -36.77 42.11
N SER A 5 -12.62 -36.65 40.81
CA SER A 5 -11.62 -36.15 39.83
C SER A 5 -12.20 -36.19 38.42
N ASN A 6 -13.15 -35.32 38.08
CA ASN A 6 -13.46 -35.06 36.67
C ASN A 6 -14.18 -33.72 36.41
N VAL A 7 -14.08 -32.73 37.29
CA VAL A 7 -14.74 -31.45 37.11
C VAL A 7 -13.82 -30.42 36.45
N GLY A 8 -12.49 -30.54 36.62
CA GLY A 8 -11.52 -29.58 36.12
C GLY A 8 -11.29 -29.59 34.61
N ASN A 9 -11.64 -30.68 33.91
CA ASN A 9 -11.32 -30.85 32.47
C ASN A 9 -12.44 -30.32 31.53
N VAL A 10 -13.65 -30.15 32.05
CA VAL A 10 -14.81 -29.71 31.26
C VAL A 10 -14.86 -28.21 31.15
N ASP A 11 -14.44 -27.47 32.18
CA ASP A 11 -14.44 -26.02 32.18
C ASP A 11 -13.25 -25.42 31.35
N ASP A 12 -12.11 -26.09 31.37
CA ASP A 12 -10.94 -25.70 30.53
C ASP A 12 -11.22 -25.91 29.02
N ASN A 13 -11.97 -26.97 28.68
CA ASN A 13 -12.33 -27.25 27.29
C ASN A 13 -13.39 -26.27 26.73
N ARG A 14 -14.33 -25.80 27.58
CA ARG A 14 -15.29 -24.77 27.20
C ARG A 14 -14.64 -23.40 27.04
N GLY A 15 -13.68 -23.06 27.89
CA GLY A 15 -12.89 -21.83 27.76
C GLY A 15 -12.09 -21.78 26.46
N LYS A 16 -11.45 -22.89 26.09
CA LYS A 16 -10.68 -23.00 24.84
C LYS A 16 -11.57 -22.93 23.58
N ALA A 17 -12.71 -23.61 23.60
CA ALA A 17 -13.66 -23.55 22.47
C ALA A 17 -14.22 -22.13 22.27
N GLY A 18 -14.53 -21.39 23.33
CA GLY A 18 -14.97 -20.00 23.25
C GLY A 18 -13.87 -19.04 22.75
N GLU A 19 -12.61 -19.30 23.10
CA GLU A 19 -11.47 -18.51 22.63
C GLU A 19 -11.20 -18.77 21.12
N GLU A 20 -11.30 -20.03 20.67
CA GLU A 20 -11.17 -20.38 19.26
C GLU A 20 -12.28 -19.72 18.42
N GLU A 21 -13.52 -19.80 18.85
CA GLU A 21 -14.67 -19.19 18.17
C GLU A 21 -14.49 -17.65 18.08
N ARG A 22 -14.06 -17.02 19.15
CA ARG A 22 -13.76 -15.59 19.19
C ARG A 22 -12.61 -15.24 18.24
N ARG A 23 -11.58 -16.05 18.18
CA ARG A 23 -10.44 -15.87 17.30
C ARG A 23 -10.86 -15.94 15.83
N ASP A 24 -11.67 -16.94 15.47
CA ASP A 24 -12.16 -17.13 14.10
C ASP A 24 -13.07 -15.97 13.68
N ALA A 25 -13.92 -15.49 14.57
CA ALA A 25 -14.75 -14.31 14.34
C ALA A 25 -13.90 -13.07 14.08
N LEU A 26 -12.82 -12.85 14.85
CA LEU A 26 -11.89 -11.74 14.66
C LEU A 26 -11.13 -11.85 13.34
N ILE A 27 -10.70 -13.05 12.94
CA ILE A 27 -10.05 -13.28 11.64
C ILE A 27 -11.01 -12.91 10.50
N GLY A 28 -12.27 -13.36 10.57
CA GLY A 28 -13.29 -13.00 9.59
C GLY A 28 -13.54 -11.50 9.51
N GLN A 29 -13.60 -10.83 10.66
CA GLN A 29 -13.74 -9.38 10.75
C GLN A 29 -12.54 -8.64 10.14
N LEU A 30 -11.32 -9.07 10.44
CA LEU A 30 -10.09 -8.49 9.86
C LEU A 30 -10.06 -8.63 8.35
N TYR A 31 -10.43 -9.80 7.82
CA TYR A 31 -10.52 -10.00 6.37
C TYR A 31 -11.52 -9.05 5.73
N PHE A 32 -12.73 -8.94 6.28
CA PHE A 32 -13.79 -8.07 5.78
C PHE A 32 -13.39 -6.59 5.82
N LEU A 33 -12.89 -6.12 6.96
CA LEU A 33 -12.42 -4.73 7.11
C LEU A 33 -11.23 -4.43 6.20
N GLY A 34 -10.34 -5.39 5.96
CA GLY A 34 -9.24 -5.27 5.01
C GLY A 34 -9.72 -5.02 3.58
N GLN A 35 -10.77 -5.71 3.14
CA GLN A 35 -11.39 -5.49 1.83
C GLN A 35 -12.02 -4.08 1.73
N ILE A 36 -12.75 -3.67 2.76
CA ILE A 36 -13.33 -2.32 2.82
C ILE A 36 -12.21 -1.27 2.77
N ALA A 37 -11.20 -1.37 3.62
CA ALA A 37 -10.08 -0.41 3.66
C ALA A 37 -9.36 -0.31 2.31
N SER A 38 -9.18 -1.43 1.61
CA SER A 38 -8.60 -1.45 0.26
C SER A 38 -9.47 -0.68 -0.74
N THR A 39 -10.79 -0.89 -0.70
CA THR A 39 -11.75 -0.18 -1.57
C THR A 39 -11.77 1.32 -1.29
N GLU A 40 -11.86 1.72 -0.03
CA GLU A 40 -11.88 3.14 0.36
C GLU A 40 -10.57 3.84 0.01
N THR A 41 -9.44 3.16 0.17
CA THR A 41 -8.13 3.68 -0.26
C THR A 41 -8.09 3.92 -1.77
N ALA A 42 -8.62 3.00 -2.58
CA ALA A 42 -8.67 3.15 -4.03
C ALA A 42 -9.59 4.32 -4.45
N LEU A 43 -10.75 4.47 -3.80
CA LEU A 43 -11.69 5.59 -4.05
C LEU A 43 -11.05 6.93 -3.66
N PHE A 44 -10.37 7.00 -2.52
CA PHE A 44 -9.61 8.18 -2.12
C PHE A 44 -8.53 8.54 -3.14
N GLN A 45 -7.75 7.57 -3.60
CA GLN A 45 -6.72 7.80 -4.64
C GLN A 45 -7.34 8.31 -5.94
N GLN A 46 -8.50 7.80 -6.33
CA GLN A 46 -9.22 8.26 -7.51
C GLN A 46 -9.67 9.73 -7.36
N ALA A 47 -10.25 10.08 -6.22
CA ALA A 47 -10.67 11.45 -5.94
C ALA A 47 -9.49 12.42 -5.88
N ALA A 48 -8.38 12.01 -5.25
CA ALA A 48 -7.14 12.77 -5.22
C ALA A 48 -6.55 12.97 -6.62
N ALA A 49 -6.49 11.92 -7.45
CA ALA A 49 -6.01 12.00 -8.82
C ALA A 49 -6.80 13.03 -9.64
N ALA A 50 -8.13 12.97 -9.56
CA ALA A 50 -9.02 13.92 -10.24
C ALA A 50 -8.72 15.38 -9.80
N LYS A 51 -8.49 15.61 -8.50
CA LYS A 51 -8.16 16.93 -7.97
C LYS A 51 -6.81 17.45 -8.48
N TYR A 52 -5.84 16.58 -8.73
CA TYR A 52 -4.56 16.95 -9.32
C TYR A 52 -4.60 16.99 -10.86
N GLY A 53 -5.74 16.66 -11.48
CA GLY A 53 -5.87 16.54 -12.94
C GLY A 53 -4.99 15.41 -13.50
N LEU A 54 -4.82 14.34 -12.75
CA LEU A 54 -4.04 13.14 -13.07
C LEU A 54 -4.97 11.93 -13.22
N GLY A 55 -4.51 10.92 -13.94
CA GLY A 55 -5.15 9.60 -13.97
C GLY A 55 -4.66 8.71 -12.81
N ILE A 56 -5.41 7.64 -12.53
CA ILE A 56 -5.02 6.64 -11.52
C ILE A 56 -3.62 6.06 -11.79
N THR A 57 -3.29 5.79 -13.05
CA THR A 57 -1.98 5.27 -13.44
C THR A 57 -0.86 6.28 -13.17
N ASP A 58 -1.12 7.57 -13.38
CA ASP A 58 -0.17 8.64 -13.06
C ASP A 58 0.08 8.71 -11.55
N MET A 59 -0.99 8.61 -10.75
CA MET A 59 -0.89 8.57 -9.28
C MET A 59 -0.12 7.34 -8.79
N LYS A 60 -0.33 6.16 -9.38
CA LYS A 60 0.47 4.97 -9.06
C LYS A 60 1.95 5.18 -9.37
N GLY A 61 2.27 5.82 -10.49
CA GLY A 61 3.65 6.17 -10.86
C GLY A 61 4.28 7.13 -9.88
N LEU A 62 3.56 8.19 -9.51
CA LEU A 62 4.03 9.15 -8.51
C LEU A 62 4.23 8.50 -7.13
N SER A 63 3.29 7.66 -6.70
CA SER A 63 3.39 6.93 -5.43
C SER A 63 4.60 5.99 -5.40
N ALA A 64 4.89 5.28 -6.50
CA ALA A 64 6.06 4.42 -6.60
C ALA A 64 7.36 5.23 -6.44
N LEU A 65 7.46 6.38 -7.11
CA LEU A 65 8.62 7.27 -7.01
C LEU A 65 8.79 7.88 -5.61
N ILE A 66 7.70 8.18 -4.92
CA ILE A 66 7.75 8.68 -3.53
C ILE A 66 8.24 7.60 -2.57
N GLN A 67 7.76 6.37 -2.72
CA GLN A 67 8.02 5.27 -1.78
C GLN A 67 9.37 4.60 -2.01
N GLU A 68 9.78 4.45 -3.27
CA GLU A 68 10.92 3.64 -3.67
C GLU A 68 12.10 4.50 -4.18
N GLY A 69 11.89 5.82 -4.30
CA GLY A 69 12.91 6.76 -4.74
C GLY A 69 12.97 6.94 -6.27
N ALA A 70 14.00 7.66 -6.71
CA ALA A 70 14.22 7.92 -8.12
C ALA A 70 14.53 6.62 -8.88
N MET A 71 13.97 6.47 -10.08
CA MET A 71 14.16 5.27 -10.90
C MET A 71 14.14 5.59 -12.39
N THR A 72 14.69 4.70 -13.22
CA THR A 72 14.60 4.84 -14.66
C THR A 72 13.18 4.58 -15.17
N ALA A 73 12.86 5.08 -16.37
CA ALA A 73 11.57 4.80 -17.00
C ALA A 73 11.31 3.28 -17.17
N GLY A 74 12.36 2.50 -17.45
CA GLY A 74 12.25 1.04 -17.53
C GLY A 74 11.89 0.37 -16.19
N GLN A 75 12.51 0.81 -15.10
CA GLN A 75 12.16 0.33 -13.75
C GLN A 75 10.74 0.71 -13.37
N LEU A 76 10.32 1.94 -13.68
CA LEU A 76 8.94 2.38 -13.43
C LEU A 76 7.93 1.60 -14.28
N ALA A 77 8.25 1.29 -15.56
CA ALA A 77 7.43 0.46 -16.42
C ALA A 77 7.23 -0.94 -15.83
N GLN A 78 8.30 -1.56 -15.39
CA GLN A 78 8.27 -2.88 -14.74
C GLN A 78 7.46 -2.83 -13.44
N ARG A 79 7.67 -1.81 -12.62
CA ARG A 79 6.97 -1.64 -11.33
C ARG A 79 5.46 -1.49 -11.49
N LEU A 80 5.02 -0.83 -12.57
CA LEU A 80 3.61 -0.59 -12.88
C LEU A 80 2.99 -1.64 -13.83
N SER A 81 3.77 -2.61 -14.30
CA SER A 81 3.36 -3.56 -15.34
C SER A 81 2.87 -2.87 -16.62
N LEU A 82 3.60 -1.84 -17.07
CA LEU A 82 3.29 -1.05 -18.25
C LEU A 82 4.30 -1.28 -19.38
N THR A 83 3.85 -1.01 -20.61
CA THR A 83 4.77 -0.91 -21.76
C THR A 83 5.62 0.37 -21.68
N THR A 84 6.75 0.39 -22.38
CA THR A 84 7.65 1.57 -22.46
C THR A 84 6.92 2.83 -22.94
N GLY A 85 6.03 2.71 -23.94
CA GLY A 85 5.24 3.83 -24.44
C GLY A 85 4.24 4.36 -23.42
N ALA A 86 3.56 3.45 -22.69
CA ALA A 86 2.60 3.83 -21.67
C ALA A 86 3.28 4.55 -20.49
N VAL A 87 4.43 4.04 -20.00
CA VAL A 87 5.15 4.69 -18.90
C VAL A 87 5.72 6.05 -19.32
N THR A 88 6.18 6.20 -20.55
CA THR A 88 6.65 7.49 -21.07
C THR A 88 5.52 8.53 -21.00
N SER A 89 4.30 8.16 -21.42
CA SER A 89 3.13 9.02 -21.34
C SER A 89 2.75 9.38 -19.90
N VAL A 90 2.90 8.45 -18.95
CA VAL A 90 2.73 8.73 -17.51
C VAL A 90 3.74 9.78 -17.04
N ILE A 91 5.02 9.55 -17.33
CA ILE A 91 6.10 10.46 -16.91
C ILE A 91 5.90 11.85 -17.52
N ASP A 92 5.53 11.94 -18.81
CA ASP A 92 5.27 13.21 -19.49
C ASP A 92 4.14 14.00 -18.83
N ARG A 93 3.07 13.34 -18.41
CA ARG A 93 1.96 13.99 -17.69
C ARG A 93 2.38 14.46 -16.31
N LEU A 94 3.10 13.63 -15.55
CA LEU A 94 3.64 14.01 -14.25
C LEU A 94 4.63 15.17 -14.33
N GLU A 95 5.51 15.16 -15.32
CA GLU A 95 6.49 16.23 -15.54
C GLU A 95 5.82 17.55 -15.96
N ARG A 96 4.83 17.49 -16.85
CA ARG A 96 4.04 18.68 -17.26
C ARG A 96 3.33 19.33 -16.07
N ARG A 97 2.94 18.54 -15.08
CA ARG A 97 2.35 19.00 -13.83
C ARG A 97 3.38 19.30 -12.75
N ARG A 98 4.68 19.21 -13.06
CA ARG A 98 5.82 19.46 -12.16
C ARG A 98 5.89 18.54 -10.94
N PHE A 99 5.22 17.39 -10.95
CA PHE A 99 5.34 16.39 -9.88
C PHE A 99 6.66 15.64 -9.93
N VAL A 100 7.22 15.46 -11.12
CA VAL A 100 8.49 14.79 -11.34
C VAL A 100 9.36 15.60 -12.28
N ARG A 101 10.64 15.26 -12.30
CA ARG A 101 11.64 15.77 -13.25
C ARG A 101 12.51 14.63 -13.77
N ARG A 102 13.02 14.80 -14.99
CA ARG A 102 14.01 13.91 -15.57
C ARG A 102 15.41 14.47 -15.33
N GLU A 103 16.30 13.62 -14.84
CA GLU A 103 17.68 13.99 -14.52
C GLU A 103 18.64 12.92 -15.06
N PRO A 104 19.90 13.30 -15.44
CA PRO A 104 20.93 12.31 -15.70
C PRO A 104 21.17 11.45 -14.46
N ASP A 105 21.36 10.12 -14.67
CA ASP A 105 21.73 9.21 -13.58
C ASP A 105 23.11 9.61 -13.02
N PRO A 106 23.26 9.80 -11.71
CA PRO A 106 24.55 10.14 -11.10
C PRO A 106 25.65 9.07 -11.36
N GLY A 107 25.26 7.81 -11.51
CA GLY A 107 26.16 6.68 -11.74
C GLY A 107 26.45 6.41 -13.22
N ASP A 108 25.52 6.78 -14.13
CA ASP A 108 25.68 6.62 -15.57
C ASP A 108 24.95 7.71 -16.33
N ARG A 109 25.65 8.75 -16.72
CA ARG A 109 25.10 9.93 -17.43
C ARG A 109 24.40 9.61 -18.76
N ARG A 110 24.52 8.40 -19.28
CA ARG A 110 23.77 7.95 -20.47
C ARG A 110 22.36 7.51 -20.14
N LYS A 111 22.06 7.30 -18.86
CA LYS A 111 20.74 6.95 -18.37
C LYS A 111 20.03 8.18 -17.84
N VAL A 112 18.71 8.18 -17.97
CA VAL A 112 17.82 9.19 -17.40
C VAL A 112 17.02 8.54 -16.29
N ILE A 113 17.05 9.15 -15.12
CA ILE A 113 16.20 8.81 -13.99
C ILE A 113 15.07 9.82 -13.87
N VAL A 114 13.98 9.37 -13.31
CA VAL A 114 12.81 10.17 -12.96
C VAL A 114 12.80 10.30 -11.45
N SER A 115 12.82 11.53 -10.96
CA SER A 115 12.78 11.86 -9.54
C SER A 115 11.55 12.70 -9.21
N VAL A 116 11.10 12.62 -7.96
CA VAL A 116 10.00 13.45 -7.45
C VAL A 116 10.48 14.88 -7.27
N ASN A 117 9.67 15.83 -7.70
CA ASN A 117 9.90 17.24 -7.38
C ASN A 117 9.40 17.54 -5.97
N GLN A 118 10.31 17.54 -5.00
CA GLN A 118 10.02 17.72 -3.59
C GLN A 118 9.37 19.08 -3.30
N GLU A 119 9.74 20.14 -4.07
CA GLU A 119 9.16 21.49 -3.90
C GLU A 119 7.66 21.47 -4.22
N THR A 120 7.26 20.83 -5.32
CA THR A 120 5.85 20.73 -5.70
C THR A 120 5.04 19.89 -4.70
N ILE A 121 5.64 18.82 -4.17
CA ILE A 121 4.98 17.98 -3.15
C ILE A 121 4.82 18.78 -1.84
N ALA A 122 5.86 19.49 -1.41
CA ALA A 122 5.85 20.28 -0.17
C ALA A 122 4.93 21.52 -0.25
N ALA A 123 4.89 22.18 -1.41
CA ALA A 123 4.06 23.37 -1.61
C ALA A 123 2.55 23.06 -1.62
N GLY A 124 2.15 21.81 -1.84
CA GLY A 124 0.74 21.44 -1.95
C GLY A 124 0.02 22.09 -3.15
N ASP A 125 0.78 22.68 -4.07
CA ASP A 125 0.35 23.67 -5.07
C ASP A 125 -0.58 23.13 -6.16
N ALA A 126 -0.64 21.83 -6.36
CA ALA A 126 -1.35 21.27 -7.50
C ALA A 126 -2.80 20.80 -7.23
N GLY A 127 -3.40 21.20 -6.11
CA GLY A 127 -4.80 20.81 -5.84
C GLY A 127 -5.21 20.83 -4.37
N GLY A 128 -4.51 21.63 -3.57
CA GLY A 128 -4.72 21.63 -2.11
C GLY A 128 -4.24 20.32 -1.49
N ASN A 129 -3.85 20.41 -0.30
CA ASN A 129 -3.12 19.46 0.51
C ASN A 129 -3.89 18.16 0.82
N VAL A 130 -4.41 17.43 -0.21
CA VAL A 130 -5.26 16.24 -0.04
C VAL A 130 -4.54 15.19 0.79
N TYR A 131 -3.26 14.94 0.53
CA TYR A 131 -2.49 13.95 1.27
C TYR A 131 -2.07 14.44 2.67
N LEU A 132 -1.89 15.74 2.88
CA LEU A 132 -1.66 16.26 4.24
C LEU A 132 -2.93 16.20 5.10
N SER A 133 -4.10 16.42 4.51
CA SER A 133 -5.37 16.31 5.22
C SER A 133 -5.62 14.89 5.72
N ILE A 134 -5.48 13.88 4.85
CA ILE A 134 -5.65 12.48 5.27
C ILE A 134 -4.53 12.05 6.22
N GLY A 135 -3.29 12.51 6.01
CA GLY A 135 -2.17 12.24 6.92
C GLY A 135 -2.41 12.79 8.31
N ALA A 136 -2.93 14.02 8.44
CA ALA A 136 -3.31 14.60 9.71
C ALA A 136 -4.44 13.81 10.40
N ALA A 137 -5.43 13.34 9.64
CA ALA A 137 -6.51 12.52 10.17
C ALA A 137 -5.99 11.16 10.70
N PHE A 138 -5.05 10.51 9.97
CA PHE A 138 -4.41 9.28 10.46
C PHE A 138 -3.51 9.54 11.67
N ASN A 139 -2.78 10.66 11.74
CA ASN A 139 -2.00 11.00 12.92
C ASN A 139 -2.90 11.14 14.15
N ALA A 140 -4.03 11.85 14.04
CA ALA A 140 -5.00 11.97 15.12
C ALA A 140 -5.60 10.60 15.54
N LEU A 141 -5.79 9.69 14.58
CA LEU A 141 -6.20 8.32 14.91
C LEU A 141 -5.10 7.59 15.69
N TYR A 142 -3.84 7.72 15.29
CA TYR A 142 -2.70 7.07 15.94
C TYR A 142 -2.46 7.58 17.36
N ASP A 143 -2.83 8.82 17.70
CA ASP A 143 -2.75 9.37 19.04
C ASP A 143 -3.58 8.58 20.08
N SER A 144 -4.58 7.79 19.62
CA SER A 144 -5.39 6.93 20.48
C SER A 144 -4.77 5.57 20.81
N TYR A 145 -3.61 5.23 20.20
CA TYR A 145 -2.94 3.93 20.38
C TYR A 145 -1.67 4.05 21.20
N THR A 146 -1.36 3.01 21.99
CA THR A 146 -0.06 2.91 22.67
C THR A 146 1.07 2.61 21.68
N THR A 147 2.31 2.86 22.08
CA THR A 147 3.49 2.53 21.27
C THR A 147 3.51 1.05 20.86
N GLU A 148 3.21 0.15 21.79
CA GLU A 148 3.18 -1.31 21.54
C GLU A 148 2.10 -1.69 20.53
N GLN A 149 0.94 -1.02 20.58
CA GLN A 149 -0.13 -1.20 19.61
C GLN A 149 0.27 -0.69 18.22
N LEU A 150 0.92 0.46 18.15
CA LEU A 150 1.46 1.00 16.89
C LEU A 150 2.54 0.09 16.30
N GLU A 151 3.44 -0.45 17.11
CA GLU A 151 4.44 -1.43 16.69
C GLU A 151 3.79 -2.72 16.15
N PHE A 152 2.74 -3.21 16.80
CA PHE A 152 1.98 -4.37 16.33
C PHE A 152 1.34 -4.08 14.98
N LEU A 153 0.65 -2.93 14.82
CA LEU A 153 0.03 -2.51 13.56
C LEU A 153 1.07 -2.36 12.44
N ALA A 154 2.23 -1.78 12.74
CA ALA A 154 3.31 -1.63 11.77
C ALA A 154 3.82 -2.98 11.26
N ARG A 155 4.07 -3.94 12.16
CA ARG A 155 4.48 -5.31 11.79
C ARG A 155 3.40 -6.03 10.97
N TYR A 156 2.13 -5.91 11.34
CA TYR A 156 1.03 -6.48 10.58
C TYR A 156 0.95 -5.92 9.16
N LEU A 157 1.01 -4.59 9.02
CA LEU A 157 0.96 -3.93 7.71
C LEU A 157 2.15 -4.31 6.84
N GLN A 158 3.35 -4.37 7.41
CA GLN A 158 4.55 -4.81 6.69
C GLN A 158 4.39 -6.24 6.16
N ALA A 159 3.99 -7.18 7.00
CA ALA A 159 3.75 -8.56 6.60
C ALA A 159 2.65 -8.66 5.52
N SER A 160 1.58 -7.86 5.64
CA SER A 160 0.49 -7.80 4.65
C SER A 160 0.97 -7.30 3.28
N VAL A 161 1.85 -6.29 3.26
CA VAL A 161 2.47 -5.76 2.02
C VAL A 161 3.34 -6.82 1.36
N GLU A 162 4.19 -7.50 2.13
CA GLU A 162 5.08 -8.55 1.61
C GLU A 162 4.28 -9.74 1.04
N LEU A 163 3.24 -10.18 1.76
CA LEU A 163 2.34 -11.23 1.30
C LEU A 163 1.66 -10.83 -0.02
N THR A 164 1.08 -9.63 -0.09
CA THR A 164 0.40 -9.14 -1.29
C THR A 164 1.35 -9.04 -2.48
N ARG A 165 2.58 -8.56 -2.28
CA ARG A 165 3.62 -8.54 -3.34
C ARG A 165 3.95 -9.93 -3.85
N SER A 166 4.06 -10.90 -2.95
CA SER A 166 4.30 -12.30 -3.30
C SER A 166 3.17 -12.88 -4.16
N GLU A 167 1.91 -12.65 -3.78
CA GLU A 167 0.76 -13.13 -4.55
C GLU A 167 0.67 -12.47 -5.93
N ILE A 168 0.90 -11.17 -6.05
CA ILE A 168 0.99 -10.47 -7.34
C ILE A 168 2.05 -11.11 -8.24
N ALA A 169 3.23 -11.43 -7.68
CA ALA A 169 4.30 -12.08 -8.45
C ALA A 169 3.92 -13.50 -8.91
N LYS A 170 3.10 -14.24 -8.16
CA LYS A 170 2.58 -15.55 -8.58
C LYS A 170 1.60 -15.41 -9.75
N LEU A 171 0.64 -14.49 -9.66
CA LEU A 171 -0.33 -14.23 -10.73
C LEU A 171 0.38 -13.88 -12.05
N ALA A 172 1.38 -12.99 -11.99
CA ALA A 172 2.14 -12.59 -13.18
C ALA A 172 2.97 -13.72 -13.83
N ARG A 173 3.23 -14.82 -13.11
CA ARG A 173 3.91 -16.03 -13.67
C ARG A 173 2.93 -16.97 -14.34
N THR A 174 1.72 -17.09 -13.79
CA THR A 174 0.67 -17.98 -14.33
C THR A 174 0.25 -17.49 -15.72
N ASP A 175 0.07 -16.20 -15.92
CA ASP A 175 -0.30 -15.60 -17.21
C ASP A 175 0.72 -15.85 -18.33
N LYS A 176 2.00 -16.16 -18.00
CA LYS A 176 3.03 -16.47 -18.99
C LYS A 176 3.05 -17.94 -19.42
N VAL A 177 2.57 -18.83 -18.57
CA VAL A 177 2.51 -20.26 -18.87
C VAL A 177 1.30 -20.59 -19.77
N ASP A 178 0.21 -19.84 -19.61
CA ASP A 178 -1.02 -20.05 -20.42
C ASP A 178 -0.95 -19.36 -21.81
N ALA A 179 0.13 -18.60 -22.08
CA ALA A 179 0.34 -17.87 -23.34
C ALA A 179 1.37 -18.55 -24.29
N GLU A 180 1.97 -19.66 -23.87
CA GLU A 180 2.86 -20.54 -24.69
C GLU A 180 2.10 -21.82 -25.14
#